data_0e7fb6bdbacfef4d4d7401375dbf74c0
#
_entry.id   0e7fb6bdbacfef4d4d7401375dbf74c0
#
_cell.length_a   1.000
_cell.length_b   1.000
_cell.length_c   1.000
_cell.angle_alpha   90.00
_cell.angle_beta   90.00
_cell.angle_gamma   90.00
#
_symmetry.space_group_name_H-M   'P 1'
#
loop_
_entity.id
_entity.type
_entity.pdbx_description
1 polymer ?
#
loop_
_entity_poly.entity_id
_entity_poly.type
_entity_poly.pdbx_seq_one_letter_code
_entity_poly.pdbx_strand_id
1 'polypeptide(L)'
;MFKTPLSCSLSRAVAGAGLALSLGLAPAVWAQAHAQPALALFMQAAGGDTAAAPAAAKAFADWLKAEPGHPVLLAYAGSATSMQANTTWAPWKKLAYAEDGLGQIDKALALLTPAHDAPWVQGVPAVLEVKFVAANTFLAVPGFMNRKERGQRLLREVLDSPLWAGAPAVFRTSVQAAADKAGLAGARP
;
A
#
# COMPACT_ATOMS: atom_id res chain seq x y z
N MET A 1 42.98 43.07 65.86
CA MET A 1 41.63 43.10 66.45
C MET A 1 40.65 43.26 65.31
N PHE A 2 39.63 42.42 65.31
CA PHE A 2 38.44 42.36 64.42
C PHE A 2 38.60 41.64 63.07
N LYS A 3 38.14 40.53 63.07
CA LYS A 3 37.23 39.46 62.67
C LYS A 3 36.50 39.76 61.35
N THR A 4 36.78 38.92 60.35
CA THR A 4 35.91 38.66 59.20
C THR A 4 34.64 37.90 59.57
N PRO A 5 33.60 37.95 58.78
CA PRO A 5 33.09 36.69 58.27
C PRO A 5 32.85 36.61 56.79
N LEU A 6 33.11 35.42 56.29
CA LEU A 6 32.78 34.92 54.95
C LEU A 6 31.29 34.87 54.74
N SER A 7 30.83 35.38 53.61
CA SER A 7 29.49 35.07 53.12
C SER A 7 29.61 34.17 51.88
N CYS A 8 29.15 32.96 52.03
CA CYS A 8 29.09 31.95 51.04
C CYS A 8 27.75 32.08 50.28
N SER A 9 27.76 32.52 49.03
CA SER A 9 26.57 32.50 48.18
C SER A 9 26.56 31.23 47.32
N LEU A 10 25.69 30.32 47.65
CA LEU A 10 25.36 29.14 46.81
C LEU A 10 24.55 29.58 45.61
N SER A 11 25.19 29.53 44.46
CA SER A 11 24.46 29.63 43.17
C SER A 11 23.89 28.26 42.82
N ARG A 12 22.55 28.11 42.94
CA ARG A 12 21.79 26.94 42.46
C ARG A 12 21.70 27.03 40.96
N ALA A 13 22.44 26.20 40.25
CA ALA A 13 22.24 25.92 38.83
C ALA A 13 20.99 25.04 38.69
N VAL A 14 19.93 25.58 38.12
CA VAL A 14 18.74 24.82 37.71
C VAL A 14 19.07 24.22 36.34
N ALA A 15 19.35 22.93 36.32
CA ALA A 15 19.45 22.17 35.10
C ALA A 15 18.03 21.95 34.57
N GLY A 16 17.63 22.75 33.58
CA GLY A 16 16.43 22.49 32.76
C GLY A 16 16.71 21.35 31.79
N ALA A 17 16.35 20.13 32.16
CA ALA A 17 16.31 19.02 31.22
C ALA A 17 15.12 19.22 30.28
N GLY A 18 15.42 19.62 29.05
CA GLY A 18 14.45 19.74 27.98
C GLY A 18 13.91 18.37 27.58
N LEU A 19 12.64 18.13 27.88
CA LEU A 19 11.86 17.00 27.36
C LEU A 19 11.33 17.40 25.98
N ALA A 20 12.10 17.12 24.94
CA ALA A 20 11.67 17.28 23.56
C ALA A 20 12.24 16.13 22.75
N LEU A 21 11.57 14.99 22.70
CA LEU A 21 11.70 13.99 21.64
C LEU A 21 10.72 12.84 21.87
N SER A 22 9.52 12.90 21.30
CA SER A 22 8.74 11.67 21.05
C SER A 22 7.50 11.85 20.14
N LEU A 23 7.49 12.82 19.24
CA LEU A 23 6.31 13.07 18.38
C LEU A 23 6.43 12.55 16.94
N GLY A 24 7.52 11.88 16.55
CA GLY A 24 7.78 11.51 15.16
C GLY A 24 7.57 10.03 14.78
N LEU A 25 7.39 9.14 15.74
CA LEU A 25 7.36 7.69 15.45
C LEU A 25 5.96 7.06 15.44
N ALA A 26 4.95 7.77 15.93
CA ALA A 26 3.60 7.22 16.06
C ALA A 26 2.92 6.82 14.73
N PRO A 27 2.98 7.61 13.63
CA PRO A 27 2.28 7.25 12.40
C PRO A 27 2.87 6.03 11.70
N ALA A 28 4.19 5.86 11.70
CA ALA A 28 4.83 4.70 11.04
C ALA A 28 4.55 3.37 11.75
N VAL A 29 4.55 3.36 13.08
CA VAL A 29 4.25 2.17 13.87
C VAL A 29 2.78 1.77 13.72
N TRP A 30 1.87 2.75 13.68
CA TRP A 30 0.44 2.50 13.52
C TRP A 30 0.13 1.94 12.11
N ALA A 31 0.74 2.50 11.07
CA ALA A 31 0.60 2.01 9.70
C ALA A 31 1.08 0.56 9.57
N GLN A 32 2.22 0.20 10.15
CA GLN A 32 2.72 -1.18 10.15
C GLN A 32 1.81 -2.16 10.90
N ALA A 33 1.23 -1.74 12.03
CA ALA A 33 0.33 -2.59 12.82
C ALA A 33 -0.96 -2.97 12.06
N HIS A 34 -1.45 -2.12 11.18
CA HIS A 34 -2.64 -2.37 10.36
C HIS A 34 -2.31 -3.08 9.04
N ALA A 35 -1.10 -2.84 8.49
CA ALA A 35 -0.66 -3.40 7.23
C ALA A 35 -0.60 -4.93 7.25
N GLN A 36 0.03 -5.51 8.25
CA GLN A 36 0.27 -6.95 8.29
C GLN A 36 -1.01 -7.79 8.26
N PRO A 37 -2.04 -7.54 9.11
CA PRO A 37 -3.28 -8.29 9.05
C PRO A 37 -4.06 -8.09 7.74
N ALA A 38 -4.12 -6.85 7.22
CA ALA A 38 -4.85 -6.56 5.99
C ALA A 38 -4.20 -7.21 4.78
N LEU A 39 -2.86 -7.13 4.66
CA LEU A 39 -2.10 -7.78 3.60
C LEU A 39 -2.18 -9.30 3.68
N ALA A 40 -2.15 -9.90 4.88
CA ALA A 40 -2.30 -11.34 5.05
C ALA A 40 -3.65 -11.83 4.53
N LEU A 41 -4.75 -11.16 4.88
CA LEU A 41 -6.09 -11.47 4.35
C LEU A 41 -6.15 -11.29 2.83
N PHE A 42 -5.53 -10.24 2.31
CA PHE A 42 -5.46 -10.01 0.87
C PHE A 42 -4.72 -11.14 0.15
N MET A 43 -3.58 -11.56 0.68
CA MET A 43 -2.80 -12.65 0.09
C MET A 43 -3.54 -13.99 0.12
N GLN A 44 -4.30 -14.28 1.18
CA GLN A 44 -5.19 -15.45 1.24
C GLN A 44 -6.25 -15.39 0.13
N ALA A 45 -6.93 -14.26 -0.01
CA ALA A 45 -7.92 -14.04 -1.06
C ALA A 45 -7.32 -14.17 -2.47
N ALA A 46 -6.16 -13.57 -2.71
CA ALA A 46 -5.42 -13.65 -3.98
C ALA A 46 -4.91 -15.07 -4.27
N GLY A 47 -4.64 -15.86 -3.24
CA GLY A 47 -4.26 -17.27 -3.33
C GLY A 47 -5.45 -18.21 -3.61
N GLY A 48 -6.68 -17.68 -3.67
CA GLY A 48 -7.89 -18.44 -4.03
C GLY A 48 -8.85 -18.72 -2.86
N ASP A 49 -8.52 -18.30 -1.63
CA ASP A 49 -9.47 -18.34 -0.52
C ASP A 49 -10.50 -17.22 -0.69
N THR A 50 -11.59 -17.54 -1.38
CA THR A 50 -12.66 -16.58 -1.65
C THR A 50 -13.32 -16.07 -0.37
N ALA A 51 -13.31 -16.82 0.74
CA ALA A 51 -13.88 -16.41 2.01
C ALA A 51 -13.07 -15.26 2.66
N ALA A 52 -11.79 -15.13 2.35
CA ALA A 52 -10.94 -14.03 2.85
C ALA A 52 -11.21 -12.68 2.14
N ALA A 53 -11.79 -12.67 0.94
CA ALA A 53 -11.96 -11.44 0.15
C ALA A 53 -12.83 -10.36 0.85
N PRO A 54 -13.98 -10.67 1.47
CA PRO A 54 -14.76 -9.67 2.21
C PRO A 54 -14.00 -9.12 3.43
N ALA A 55 -13.26 -9.97 4.14
CA ALA A 55 -12.46 -9.56 5.29
C ALA A 55 -11.31 -8.63 4.87
N ALA A 56 -10.62 -8.95 3.77
CA ALA A 56 -9.59 -8.11 3.20
C ALA A 56 -10.15 -6.74 2.78
N ALA A 57 -11.25 -6.72 2.02
CA ALA A 57 -11.90 -5.48 1.60
C ALA A 57 -12.29 -4.60 2.80
N LYS A 58 -12.85 -5.21 3.86
CA LYS A 58 -13.20 -4.51 5.09
C LYS A 58 -11.96 -3.94 5.79
N ALA A 59 -10.89 -4.72 5.91
CA ALA A 59 -9.68 -4.29 6.59
C ALA A 59 -9.05 -3.05 5.92
N PHE A 60 -8.96 -3.04 4.59
CA PHE A 60 -8.47 -1.87 3.84
C PHE A 60 -9.45 -0.69 3.88
N ALA A 61 -10.77 -0.95 3.84
CA ALA A 61 -11.77 0.12 3.98
C ALA A 61 -11.74 0.76 5.37
N ASP A 62 -11.50 -0.01 6.42
CA ASP A 62 -11.35 0.53 7.78
C ASP A 62 -10.07 1.36 7.91
N TRP A 63 -8.97 0.92 7.29
CA TRP A 63 -7.74 1.70 7.27
C TRP A 63 -7.90 3.02 6.47
N LEU A 64 -8.62 2.99 5.35
CA LEU A 64 -8.95 4.19 4.57
C LEU A 64 -9.73 5.25 5.35
N LYS A 65 -10.42 4.90 6.44
CA LYS A 65 -11.07 5.88 7.32
C LYS A 65 -10.05 6.77 8.04
N ALA A 66 -8.89 6.22 8.37
CA ALA A 66 -7.80 6.95 9.00
C ALA A 66 -6.92 7.70 7.98
N GLU A 67 -6.78 7.16 6.77
CA GLU A 67 -5.97 7.72 5.68
C GLU A 67 -6.80 7.87 4.40
N PRO A 68 -7.78 8.79 4.37
CA PRO A 68 -8.67 8.95 3.23
C PRO A 68 -7.90 9.35 1.96
N GLY A 69 -8.12 8.61 0.88
CA GLY A 69 -7.50 8.90 -0.40
C GLY A 69 -6.07 8.38 -0.56
N HIS A 70 -5.55 7.57 0.38
CA HIS A 70 -4.25 6.95 0.22
C HIS A 70 -4.27 5.95 -0.96
N PRO A 71 -3.46 6.15 -2.02
CA PRO A 71 -3.62 5.41 -3.28
C PRO A 71 -3.34 3.91 -3.13
N VAL A 72 -2.37 3.49 -2.31
CA VAL A 72 -2.08 2.07 -2.10
C VAL A 72 -3.26 1.38 -1.41
N LEU A 73 -3.83 2.01 -0.37
CA LEU A 73 -4.99 1.45 0.33
C LEU A 73 -6.21 1.34 -0.58
N LEU A 74 -6.44 2.34 -1.44
CA LEU A 74 -7.50 2.30 -2.45
C LEU A 74 -7.29 1.18 -3.46
N ALA A 75 -6.06 0.95 -3.92
CA ALA A 75 -5.75 -0.12 -4.86
C ALA A 75 -6.03 -1.50 -4.24
N TYR A 76 -5.58 -1.73 -3.01
CA TYR A 76 -5.84 -2.99 -2.29
C TYR A 76 -7.33 -3.17 -1.95
N ALA A 77 -8.01 -2.13 -1.47
CA ALA A 77 -9.45 -2.16 -1.20
C ALA A 77 -10.22 -2.50 -2.47
N GLY A 78 -9.90 -1.85 -3.59
CA GLY A 78 -10.54 -2.09 -4.88
C GLY A 78 -10.28 -3.49 -5.41
N SER A 79 -9.05 -3.98 -5.30
CA SER A 79 -8.70 -5.35 -5.68
C SER A 79 -9.47 -6.38 -4.84
N ALA A 80 -9.48 -6.24 -3.51
CA ALA A 80 -10.22 -7.11 -2.62
C ALA A 80 -11.74 -7.04 -2.87
N THR A 81 -12.28 -5.86 -3.18
CA THR A 81 -13.69 -5.70 -3.57
C THR A 81 -13.98 -6.46 -4.86
N SER A 82 -13.14 -6.36 -5.88
CA SER A 82 -13.28 -7.11 -7.13
C SER A 82 -13.25 -8.62 -6.90
N MET A 83 -12.40 -9.11 -5.98
CA MET A 83 -12.34 -10.54 -5.62
C MET A 83 -13.64 -11.06 -5.00
N GLN A 84 -14.46 -10.21 -4.37
CA GLN A 84 -15.77 -10.60 -3.84
C GLN A 84 -16.74 -11.06 -4.94
N ALA A 85 -16.49 -10.74 -6.20
CA ALA A 85 -17.24 -11.30 -7.31
C ALA A 85 -17.23 -12.85 -7.31
N ASN A 86 -16.19 -13.46 -6.73
CA ASN A 86 -16.07 -14.92 -6.63
C ASN A 86 -16.85 -15.52 -5.43
N THR A 87 -17.36 -14.69 -4.52
CA THR A 87 -18.13 -15.14 -3.34
C THR A 87 -19.63 -15.28 -3.60
N THR A 88 -20.11 -14.90 -4.76
CA THR A 88 -21.54 -14.94 -5.12
C THR A 88 -21.77 -15.67 -6.43
N TRP A 89 -22.92 -16.32 -6.55
CA TRP A 89 -23.37 -16.92 -7.81
C TRP A 89 -24.19 -15.95 -8.68
N ALA A 90 -24.73 -14.86 -8.07
CA ALA A 90 -25.61 -13.91 -8.75
C ALA A 90 -24.84 -13.03 -9.75
N PRO A 91 -25.12 -13.10 -11.09
CA PRO A 91 -24.34 -12.38 -12.09
C PRO A 91 -24.29 -10.87 -11.88
N TRP A 92 -25.41 -10.26 -11.48
CA TRP A 92 -25.47 -8.82 -11.22
C TRP A 92 -24.60 -8.39 -10.03
N LYS A 93 -24.51 -9.25 -8.97
CA LYS A 93 -23.61 -8.97 -7.84
C LYS A 93 -22.15 -9.13 -8.22
N LYS A 94 -21.82 -10.13 -9.07
CA LYS A 94 -20.47 -10.28 -9.61
C LYS A 94 -20.04 -9.04 -10.35
N LEU A 95 -20.91 -8.53 -11.23
CA LEU A 95 -20.63 -7.33 -12.01
C LEU A 95 -20.46 -6.11 -11.09
N ALA A 96 -21.36 -5.92 -10.12
CA ALA A 96 -21.28 -4.81 -9.18
C ALA A 96 -19.95 -4.81 -8.38
N TYR A 97 -19.56 -5.96 -7.80
CA TYR A 97 -18.28 -6.06 -7.09
C TYR A 97 -17.08 -5.77 -7.99
N ALA A 98 -17.10 -6.25 -9.24
CA ALA A 98 -16.02 -6.00 -10.18
C ALA A 98 -15.96 -4.50 -10.55
N GLU A 99 -17.08 -3.88 -10.87
CA GLU A 99 -17.15 -2.45 -11.24
C GLU A 99 -16.76 -1.54 -10.07
N ASP A 100 -17.29 -1.79 -8.88
CA ASP A 100 -16.97 -1.03 -7.67
C ASP A 100 -15.46 -1.11 -7.35
N GLY A 101 -14.89 -2.31 -7.43
CA GLY A 101 -13.47 -2.51 -7.20
C GLY A 101 -12.61 -1.84 -8.26
N LEU A 102 -12.96 -1.95 -9.55
CA LEU A 102 -12.26 -1.28 -10.64
C LEU A 102 -12.33 0.24 -10.51
N GLY A 103 -13.47 0.80 -10.08
CA GLY A 103 -13.61 2.23 -9.83
C GLY A 103 -12.67 2.74 -8.72
N GLN A 104 -12.51 1.97 -7.64
CA GLN A 104 -11.54 2.29 -6.58
C GLN A 104 -10.09 2.25 -7.10
N ILE A 105 -9.75 1.27 -7.94
CA ILE A 105 -8.42 1.15 -8.57
C ILE A 105 -8.17 2.31 -9.52
N ASP A 106 -9.14 2.68 -10.36
CA ASP A 106 -9.03 3.82 -11.26
C ASP A 106 -8.79 5.12 -10.48
N LYS A 107 -9.48 5.30 -9.33
CA LYS A 107 -9.24 6.41 -8.42
C LYS A 107 -7.84 6.36 -7.80
N ALA A 108 -7.37 5.18 -7.38
CA ALA A 108 -6.02 5.01 -6.84
C ALA A 108 -4.95 5.45 -7.85
N LEU A 109 -5.07 5.01 -9.11
CA LEU A 109 -4.17 5.40 -10.19
C LEU A 109 -4.20 6.92 -10.47
N ALA A 110 -5.38 7.53 -10.40
CA ALA A 110 -5.55 8.97 -10.62
C ALA A 110 -4.96 9.85 -9.50
N LEU A 111 -4.81 9.30 -8.31
CA LEU A 111 -4.22 10.00 -7.15
C LEU A 111 -2.69 9.91 -7.10
N LEU A 112 -2.04 9.17 -8.00
CA LEU A 112 -0.59 9.06 -8.02
C LEU A 112 0.06 10.40 -8.36
N THR A 113 1.06 10.76 -7.58
CA THR A 113 1.91 11.94 -7.74
C THR A 113 3.38 11.56 -7.55
N PRO A 114 4.36 12.38 -7.89
CA PRO A 114 5.77 12.10 -7.62
C PRO A 114 6.11 11.82 -6.14
N ALA A 115 5.30 12.30 -5.20
CA ALA A 115 5.49 11.98 -3.78
C ALA A 115 5.33 10.47 -3.48
N HIS A 116 4.65 9.72 -4.36
CA HIS A 116 4.45 8.27 -4.23
C HIS A 116 5.62 7.44 -4.79
N ASP A 117 6.70 8.08 -5.22
CA ASP A 117 7.97 7.40 -5.50
C ASP A 117 8.67 6.94 -4.21
N ALA A 118 8.26 7.51 -3.07
CA ALA A 118 8.74 7.08 -1.76
C ALA A 118 8.28 5.64 -1.43
N PRO A 119 9.14 4.87 -0.74
CA PRO A 119 8.76 3.55 -0.23
C PRO A 119 7.59 3.64 0.74
N TRP A 120 6.64 2.71 0.59
CA TRP A 120 5.54 2.48 1.52
C TRP A 120 5.86 1.25 2.41
N VAL A 121 4.86 0.56 2.89
CA VAL A 121 5.03 -0.66 3.68
C VAL A 121 5.86 -1.70 2.88
N GLN A 122 6.75 -2.43 3.56
CA GLN A 122 7.67 -3.41 2.96
C GLN A 122 8.73 -2.82 2.01
N GLY A 123 8.92 -1.50 1.98
CA GLY A 123 9.98 -0.87 1.20
C GLY A 123 9.72 -0.80 -0.31
N VAL A 124 8.52 -1.11 -0.78
CA VAL A 124 8.12 -0.95 -2.18
C VAL A 124 7.71 0.50 -2.42
N PRO A 125 8.21 1.18 -3.47
CA PRO A 125 7.70 2.47 -3.90
C PRO A 125 6.18 2.41 -4.12
N ALA A 126 5.43 3.32 -3.50
CA ALA A 126 3.96 3.28 -3.52
C ALA A 126 3.40 3.32 -4.96
N VAL A 127 4.04 4.07 -5.86
CA VAL A 127 3.65 4.13 -7.28
C VAL A 127 3.75 2.77 -7.97
N LEU A 128 4.81 2.00 -7.68
CA LEU A 128 4.98 0.66 -8.26
C LEU A 128 3.97 -0.32 -7.69
N GLU A 129 3.71 -0.23 -6.39
CA GLU A 129 2.75 -1.10 -5.71
C GLU A 129 1.33 -0.89 -6.23
N VAL A 130 0.87 0.36 -6.34
CA VAL A 130 -0.45 0.69 -6.91
C VAL A 130 -0.58 0.17 -8.33
N LYS A 131 0.42 0.42 -9.19
CA LYS A 131 0.40 -0.05 -10.58
C LYS A 131 0.37 -1.58 -10.67
N PHE A 132 1.12 -2.27 -9.81
CA PHE A 132 1.18 -3.72 -9.80
C PHE A 132 -0.14 -4.35 -9.31
N VAL A 133 -0.73 -3.84 -8.23
CA VAL A 133 -2.05 -4.29 -7.73
C VAL A 133 -3.13 -4.05 -8.79
N ALA A 134 -3.14 -2.86 -9.40
CA ALA A 134 -4.06 -2.51 -10.47
C ALA A 134 -3.90 -3.45 -11.68
N ALA A 135 -2.67 -3.70 -12.12
CA ALA A 135 -2.37 -4.58 -13.25
C ALA A 135 -2.90 -5.99 -13.03
N ASN A 136 -2.60 -6.59 -11.88
CA ASN A 136 -3.09 -7.93 -11.54
C ASN A 136 -4.62 -7.99 -11.53
N THR A 137 -5.29 -6.99 -10.97
CA THR A 137 -6.75 -6.96 -10.94
C THR A 137 -7.33 -6.82 -12.36
N PHE A 138 -6.77 -5.92 -13.19
CA PHE A 138 -7.21 -5.74 -14.57
C PHE A 138 -7.00 -6.99 -15.43
N LEU A 139 -5.97 -7.79 -15.14
CA LEU A 139 -5.72 -9.05 -15.83
C LEU A 139 -6.60 -10.20 -15.35
N ALA A 140 -7.12 -10.09 -14.10
CA ALA A 140 -7.96 -11.13 -13.50
C ALA A 140 -9.45 -10.98 -13.83
N VAL A 141 -9.92 -9.77 -14.16
CA VAL A 141 -11.33 -9.56 -14.50
C VAL A 141 -11.69 -10.13 -15.87
N PRO A 142 -12.98 -10.47 -16.10
CA PRO A 142 -13.43 -11.03 -17.37
C PRO A 142 -13.10 -10.15 -18.58
N GLY A 143 -12.79 -10.78 -19.71
CA GLY A 143 -12.35 -10.09 -20.93
C GLY A 143 -13.35 -9.07 -21.49
N PHE A 144 -14.65 -9.26 -21.28
CA PHE A 144 -15.68 -8.30 -21.73
C PHE A 144 -15.58 -6.94 -21.00
N MET A 145 -14.88 -6.85 -19.88
CA MET A 145 -14.63 -5.58 -19.17
C MET A 145 -13.51 -4.74 -19.79
N ASN A 146 -12.83 -5.26 -20.83
CA ASN A 146 -11.82 -4.56 -21.64
C ASN A 146 -10.68 -3.93 -20.82
N ARG A 147 -10.19 -4.66 -19.79
CA ARG A 147 -9.11 -4.16 -18.91
C ARG A 147 -7.73 -4.79 -19.19
N LYS A 148 -7.66 -5.84 -20.03
CA LYS A 148 -6.45 -6.63 -20.25
C LYS A 148 -5.27 -5.81 -20.76
N GLU A 149 -5.46 -5.03 -21.82
CA GLU A 149 -4.38 -4.22 -22.39
C GLU A 149 -3.87 -3.16 -21.40
N ARG A 150 -4.79 -2.59 -20.59
CA ARG A 150 -4.41 -1.64 -19.56
C ARG A 150 -3.60 -2.32 -18.46
N GLY A 151 -3.97 -3.54 -18.05
CA GLY A 151 -3.18 -4.34 -17.11
C GLY A 151 -1.78 -4.64 -17.62
N GLN A 152 -1.66 -5.07 -18.88
CA GLN A 152 -0.36 -5.31 -19.53
C GLN A 152 0.49 -4.04 -19.61
N ARG A 153 -0.12 -2.89 -19.93
CA ARG A 153 0.60 -1.61 -19.97
C ARG A 153 1.14 -1.22 -18.60
N LEU A 154 0.33 -1.35 -17.53
CA LEU A 154 0.79 -1.05 -16.17
C LEU A 154 1.94 -1.95 -15.73
N LEU A 155 1.94 -3.24 -16.09
CA LEU A 155 3.09 -4.12 -15.83
C LEU A 155 4.36 -3.64 -16.54
N ARG A 156 4.26 -3.22 -17.82
CA ARG A 156 5.42 -2.62 -18.51
C ARG A 156 5.90 -1.37 -17.81
N GLU A 157 4.98 -0.45 -17.45
CA GLU A 157 5.33 0.76 -16.71
C GLU A 157 6.05 0.48 -15.37
N VAL A 158 5.74 -0.63 -14.69
CA VAL A 158 6.46 -1.07 -13.49
C VAL A 158 7.85 -1.56 -13.85
N LEU A 159 7.98 -2.42 -14.87
CA LEU A 159 9.25 -2.99 -15.29
C LEU A 159 10.23 -1.94 -15.84
N ASP A 160 9.71 -0.95 -16.58
CA ASP A 160 10.48 0.12 -17.22
C ASP A 160 10.75 1.31 -16.25
N SER A 161 10.23 1.24 -15.03
CA SER A 161 10.39 2.33 -14.05
C SER A 161 11.84 2.46 -13.59
N PRO A 162 12.37 3.70 -13.46
CA PRO A 162 13.69 3.91 -12.85
C PRO A 162 13.76 3.45 -11.39
N LEU A 163 12.62 3.31 -10.72
CA LEU A 163 12.54 2.80 -9.34
C LEU A 163 12.63 1.27 -9.26
N TRP A 164 12.52 0.57 -10.39
CA TRP A 164 12.52 -0.89 -10.46
C TRP A 164 13.74 -1.54 -9.84
N ALA A 165 14.93 -1.05 -10.16
CA ALA A 165 16.19 -1.62 -9.69
C ALA A 165 16.33 -1.57 -8.16
N GLY A 166 15.79 -0.51 -7.53
CA GLY A 166 15.79 -0.32 -6.07
C GLY A 166 14.65 -1.04 -5.33
N ALA A 167 13.68 -1.59 -6.05
CA ALA A 167 12.55 -2.29 -5.42
C ALA A 167 12.99 -3.63 -4.77
N PRO A 168 12.35 -4.07 -3.67
CA PRO A 168 12.68 -5.33 -3.00
C PRO A 168 12.63 -6.54 -3.93
N ALA A 169 13.57 -7.48 -3.74
CA ALA A 169 13.70 -8.67 -4.61
C ALA A 169 12.41 -9.48 -4.69
N VAL A 170 11.70 -9.66 -3.57
CA VAL A 170 10.42 -10.38 -3.52
C VAL A 170 9.37 -9.70 -4.41
N PHE A 171 9.27 -8.37 -4.35
CA PHE A 171 8.36 -7.61 -5.21
C PHE A 171 8.72 -7.81 -6.70
N ARG A 172 10.01 -7.66 -7.05
CA ARG A 172 10.48 -7.86 -8.43
C ARG A 172 10.15 -9.25 -8.96
N THR A 173 10.37 -10.30 -8.16
CA THR A 173 10.01 -11.67 -8.53
C THR A 173 8.51 -11.81 -8.80
N SER A 174 7.66 -11.21 -7.96
CA SER A 174 6.20 -11.24 -8.14
C SER A 174 5.76 -10.53 -9.42
N VAL A 175 6.34 -9.36 -9.72
CA VAL A 175 6.04 -8.61 -10.96
C VAL A 175 6.49 -9.40 -12.19
N GLN A 176 7.67 -10.02 -12.16
CA GLN A 176 8.17 -10.84 -13.27
C GLN A 176 7.25 -12.03 -13.53
N ALA A 177 6.86 -12.75 -12.49
CA ALA A 177 5.91 -13.86 -12.63
C ALA A 177 4.56 -13.42 -13.21
N ALA A 178 4.06 -12.25 -12.82
CA ALA A 178 2.84 -11.68 -13.39
C ALA A 178 3.01 -11.28 -14.86
N ALA A 179 4.17 -10.71 -15.23
CA ALA A 179 4.49 -10.34 -16.59
C ALA A 179 4.60 -11.56 -17.51
N ASP A 180 5.26 -12.62 -17.05
CA ASP A 180 5.37 -13.89 -17.78
C ASP A 180 3.98 -14.50 -18.03
N LYS A 181 3.12 -14.53 -16.98
CA LYS A 181 1.72 -14.98 -17.09
C LYS A 181 0.89 -14.13 -18.04
N ALA A 182 1.16 -12.83 -18.12
CA ALA A 182 0.48 -11.90 -19.02
C ALA A 182 0.98 -11.94 -20.46
N GLY A 183 1.96 -12.80 -20.78
CA GLY A 183 2.56 -12.91 -22.12
C GLY A 183 3.54 -11.78 -22.45
N LEU A 184 4.12 -11.13 -21.42
CA LEU A 184 5.12 -10.07 -21.57
C LEU A 184 6.56 -10.60 -21.42
N ALA A 185 6.75 -11.91 -21.43
CA ALA A 185 8.06 -12.57 -21.40
C ALA A 185 8.89 -12.11 -22.61
N GLY A 186 9.97 -11.36 -22.36
CA GLY A 186 10.81 -10.78 -23.43
C GLY A 186 10.80 -9.25 -23.52
N ALA A 187 9.91 -8.56 -22.81
CA ALA A 187 9.96 -7.10 -22.65
C ALA A 187 10.96 -6.72 -21.55
N ARG A 188 12.23 -7.05 -21.73
CA ARG A 188 13.35 -6.50 -20.95
C ARG A 188 14.21 -5.66 -21.85
N PRO A 189 14.63 -4.46 -21.37
CA PRO A 189 15.69 -3.75 -22.06
C PRO A 189 16.99 -4.53 -21.98
#